data_76b6f417357624cfa3d8cafcb8f38876
#
_entry.id   76b6f417357624cfa3d8cafcb8f38876
#
_cell.length_a   1.000
_cell.length_b   1.000
_cell.length_c   1.000
_cell.angle_alpha   90.00
_cell.angle_beta   90.00
_cell.angle_gamma   90.00
#
_symmetry.space_group_name_H-M   'P 1'
#
loop_
_entity.id
_entity.type
_entity.pdbx_description
1 polymer ?
#
loop_
_entity_poly.entity_id
_entity_poly.type
_entity_poly.pdbx_seq_one_letter_code
_entity_poly.pdbx_strand_id
1 'polypeptide(L)'
;MMLFTLLPDAVLHASDRKTLFDSNWKFHLGIVANAEQPEYNDSHWRVLDLPHDWSVEPLSFQKQGITTGPFSRMSEGDIDTGQTVGGEGWYRKELTLAGSDADKRIVLYFEGVYNQSELWINGKKANYNVYGYTSYRVDITPYLNAPGTPNVIAMKVVNAGRNSRWYAGSGIFRHVWLIKTNKLYLDKWDTFVNAS
;
A
#
# COMPACT_ATOMS: atom_id res chain seq x y z
N MET A 1 -32.09 49.21 7.69
CA MET A 1 -31.70 48.15 8.64
C MET A 1 -31.36 46.91 7.81
N MET A 2 -30.07 46.69 7.55
CA MET A 2 -29.58 45.67 6.65
C MET A 2 -29.29 44.42 7.49
N LEU A 3 -30.04 43.35 7.24
CA LEU A 3 -29.92 42.07 7.97
C LEU A 3 -28.73 41.30 7.38
N PHE A 4 -27.61 41.23 8.09
CA PHE A 4 -26.51 40.34 7.77
C PHE A 4 -26.89 38.92 8.23
N THR A 5 -27.21 38.04 7.31
CA THR A 5 -27.32 36.62 7.56
C THR A 5 -25.89 36.05 7.66
N LEU A 6 -25.47 35.71 8.87
CA LEU A 6 -24.28 34.91 9.11
C LEU A 6 -24.52 33.53 8.51
N LEU A 7 -23.79 33.18 7.43
CA LEU A 7 -23.67 31.82 6.97
C LEU A 7 -22.91 31.02 8.04
N PRO A 8 -23.37 29.83 8.41
CA PRO A 8 -22.62 29.01 9.37
C PRO A 8 -21.25 28.67 8.78
N ASP A 9 -20.20 28.94 9.56
CA ASP A 9 -18.83 28.51 9.24
C ASP A 9 -18.82 26.99 9.00
N ALA A 10 -18.68 26.59 7.75
CA ALA A 10 -18.40 25.22 7.41
C ALA A 10 -16.96 24.93 7.89
N VAL A 11 -16.84 24.42 9.11
CA VAL A 11 -15.56 23.89 9.62
C VAL A 11 -15.18 22.68 8.76
N LEU A 12 -14.36 22.93 7.77
CA LEU A 12 -13.75 21.88 6.96
C LEU A 12 -12.78 21.11 7.84
N HIS A 13 -13.23 19.99 8.39
CA HIS A 13 -12.36 19.07 9.11
C HIS A 13 -11.42 18.41 8.12
N ALA A 14 -10.15 18.82 8.11
CA ALA A 14 -9.10 18.24 7.29
C ALA A 14 -8.81 16.75 7.63
N SER A 15 -9.30 16.27 8.78
CA SER A 15 -9.10 14.90 9.27
C SER A 15 -9.77 13.83 8.43
N ASP A 16 -10.91 14.13 7.79
CA ASP A 16 -11.67 13.12 7.03
C ASP A 16 -11.13 12.89 5.62
N ARG A 17 -10.21 13.74 5.17
CA ARG A 17 -9.65 13.68 3.81
C ARG A 17 -8.58 12.59 3.65
N LYS A 18 -7.82 12.28 4.69
CA LYS A 18 -6.71 11.34 4.68
C LYS A 18 -6.83 10.43 5.90
N THR A 19 -7.09 9.15 5.66
CA THR A 19 -7.24 8.15 6.72
C THR A 19 -6.19 7.06 6.59
N LEU A 20 -5.73 6.53 7.73
CA LEU A 20 -4.79 5.42 7.75
C LEU A 20 -5.46 4.16 7.18
N PHE A 21 -4.75 3.45 6.32
CA PHE A 21 -5.28 2.28 5.62
C PHE A 21 -4.48 1.02 5.91
N ASP A 22 -3.80 0.97 7.06
CA ASP A 22 -2.82 -0.04 7.42
C ASP A 22 -3.42 -1.34 7.95
N SER A 23 -4.59 -1.30 8.60
CA SER A 23 -5.12 -2.46 9.32
C SER A 23 -5.68 -3.55 8.42
N ASN A 24 -5.63 -4.80 8.89
CA ASN A 24 -6.32 -5.96 8.29
C ASN A 24 -5.95 -6.25 6.82
N TRP A 25 -4.68 -6.19 6.46
CA TRP A 25 -4.20 -6.71 5.20
C TRP A 25 -4.01 -8.22 5.29
N LYS A 26 -4.43 -8.95 4.27
CA LYS A 26 -4.09 -10.36 4.10
C LYS A 26 -2.76 -10.46 3.38
N PHE A 27 -1.85 -11.29 3.87
CA PHE A 27 -0.51 -11.46 3.35
C PHE A 27 -0.17 -12.93 3.08
N HIS A 28 0.52 -13.16 1.97
CA HIS A 28 1.12 -14.45 1.62
C HIS A 28 2.53 -14.23 1.05
N LEU A 29 3.50 -14.97 1.58
CA LEU A 29 4.86 -15.02 1.04
C LEU A 29 4.97 -16.18 0.05
N GLY A 30 5.33 -15.89 -1.18
CA GLY A 30 5.48 -16.86 -2.24
C GLY A 30 4.77 -16.47 -3.54
N ILE A 31 5.07 -17.19 -4.59
CA ILE A 31 4.46 -17.00 -5.91
C ILE A 31 3.03 -17.55 -5.90
N VAL A 32 2.08 -16.72 -6.24
CA VAL A 32 0.67 -17.09 -6.30
C VAL A 32 0.09 -16.68 -7.66
N ALA A 33 -0.48 -17.64 -8.37
CA ALA A 33 -1.17 -17.36 -9.61
C ALA A 33 -2.56 -16.77 -9.36
N ASN A 34 -2.93 -15.77 -10.14
CA ASN A 34 -4.25 -15.11 -10.13
C ASN A 34 -4.62 -14.44 -8.81
N ALA A 35 -3.63 -14.12 -7.96
CA ALA A 35 -3.90 -13.44 -6.69
C ALA A 35 -4.40 -11.99 -6.85
N GLU A 36 -4.29 -11.43 -8.05
CA GLU A 36 -4.84 -10.13 -8.42
C GLU A 36 -6.35 -10.17 -8.69
N GLN A 37 -6.93 -11.37 -8.93
CA GLN A 37 -8.33 -11.51 -9.29
C GLN A 37 -9.25 -11.36 -8.06
N PRO A 38 -10.40 -10.68 -8.19
CA PRO A 38 -11.34 -10.49 -7.08
C PRO A 38 -11.82 -11.79 -6.45
N GLU A 39 -12.07 -12.81 -7.26
CA GLU A 39 -12.60 -14.12 -6.86
C GLU A 39 -11.56 -15.06 -6.25
N TYR A 40 -10.28 -14.66 -6.21
CA TYR A 40 -9.23 -15.47 -5.60
C TYR A 40 -9.53 -15.72 -4.11
N ASN A 41 -9.49 -16.99 -3.70
CA ASN A 41 -9.74 -17.37 -2.31
C ASN A 41 -8.48 -17.15 -1.44
N ASP A 42 -8.47 -16.06 -0.71
CA ASP A 42 -7.40 -15.65 0.21
C ASP A 42 -7.75 -15.93 1.71
N SER A 43 -8.74 -16.77 1.98
CA SER A 43 -9.22 -17.05 3.34
C SER A 43 -8.17 -17.67 4.27
N HIS A 44 -7.17 -18.34 3.69
CA HIS A 44 -6.06 -18.97 4.41
C HIS A 44 -4.82 -18.07 4.55
N TRP A 45 -4.87 -16.84 4.01
CA TRP A 45 -3.76 -15.90 4.14
C TRP A 45 -3.70 -15.31 5.53
N ARG A 46 -2.50 -14.98 5.97
CA ARG A 46 -2.28 -14.35 7.27
C ARG A 46 -2.81 -12.92 7.26
N VAL A 47 -3.57 -12.54 8.28
CA VAL A 47 -4.00 -11.15 8.50
C VAL A 47 -2.94 -10.43 9.31
N LEU A 48 -2.59 -9.22 8.88
CA LEU A 48 -1.61 -8.37 9.55
C LEU A 48 -1.91 -6.89 9.31
N ASP A 49 -1.26 -6.05 10.10
CA ASP A 49 -1.27 -4.60 9.93
C ASP A 49 0.05 -4.11 9.33
N LEU A 50 -0.02 -3.01 8.60
CA LEU A 50 1.16 -2.31 8.09
C LEU A 50 1.68 -1.31 9.14
N PRO A 51 2.96 -0.91 9.10
CA PRO A 51 4.02 -1.38 8.21
C PRO A 51 4.40 -2.84 8.39
N HIS A 52 4.76 -3.51 7.31
CA HIS A 52 5.14 -4.91 7.32
C HIS A 52 6.38 -5.16 6.45
N ASP A 53 7.34 -5.89 7.02
CA ASP A 53 8.58 -6.31 6.38
C ASP A 53 8.84 -7.78 6.70
N TRP A 54 8.62 -8.66 5.73
CA TRP A 54 8.82 -10.09 5.96
C TRP A 54 10.28 -10.50 6.13
N SER A 55 11.25 -9.65 5.74
CA SER A 55 12.67 -9.94 5.88
C SER A 55 13.13 -9.99 7.33
N VAL A 56 12.43 -9.33 8.25
CA VAL A 56 12.76 -9.29 9.69
C VAL A 56 11.97 -10.31 10.51
N GLU A 57 11.06 -11.03 9.87
CA GLU A 57 10.24 -12.01 10.59
C GLU A 57 11.03 -13.29 10.88
N PRO A 58 10.75 -13.98 12.00
CA PRO A 58 11.29 -15.31 12.28
C PRO A 58 10.62 -16.33 11.35
N LEU A 59 11.19 -16.51 10.16
CA LEU A 59 10.66 -17.45 9.19
C LEU A 59 11.08 -18.88 9.56
N SER A 60 10.15 -19.83 9.42
CA SER A 60 10.31 -21.22 9.86
C SER A 60 11.46 -21.98 9.19
N PHE A 61 11.92 -21.52 8.04
CA PHE A 61 13.05 -22.10 7.32
C PHE A 61 14.42 -21.54 7.74
N GLN A 62 14.44 -20.45 8.56
CA GLN A 62 15.68 -19.92 9.11
C GLN A 62 16.18 -20.85 10.22
N LYS A 63 17.31 -21.52 9.99
CA LYS A 63 17.92 -22.40 11.00
C LYS A 63 18.55 -21.54 12.10
N GLN A 64 18.21 -21.85 13.36
CA GLN A 64 18.86 -21.24 14.51
C GLN A 64 20.37 -21.42 14.43
N GLY A 65 21.12 -20.37 14.77
CA GLY A 65 22.59 -20.37 14.80
C GLY A 65 23.28 -19.98 13.50
N ILE A 66 22.52 -19.81 12.39
CA ILE A 66 23.07 -19.34 11.12
C ILE A 66 22.62 -17.89 10.84
N THR A 67 21.67 -17.42 11.61
CA THR A 67 21.05 -16.09 11.46
C THR A 67 21.54 -15.15 12.55
N THR A 68 21.93 -13.94 12.17
CA THR A 68 22.21 -12.84 13.08
C THR A 68 21.20 -11.72 12.82
N GLY A 69 20.18 -11.61 13.67
CA GLY A 69 19.07 -10.73 13.42
C GLY A 69 18.31 -11.15 12.14
N PRO A 70 18.00 -10.21 11.23
CA PRO A 70 17.31 -10.50 9.97
C PRO A 70 18.23 -11.14 8.90
N PHE A 71 19.53 -11.28 9.18
CA PHE A 71 20.50 -11.75 8.20
C PHE A 71 20.71 -13.25 8.31
N SER A 72 20.64 -13.94 7.19
CA SER A 72 20.87 -15.38 7.10
C SER A 72 21.67 -15.74 5.85
N ARG A 73 22.73 -16.54 6.03
CA ARG A 73 23.48 -17.12 4.92
C ARG A 73 22.68 -18.14 4.11
N MET A 74 21.52 -18.53 4.64
CA MET A 74 20.59 -19.46 3.97
C MET A 74 19.42 -18.72 3.33
N SER A 75 19.44 -17.36 3.33
CA SER A 75 18.39 -16.58 2.69
C SER A 75 18.38 -16.78 1.19
N GLU A 76 17.22 -16.80 0.62
CA GLU A 76 17.04 -16.80 -0.82
C GLU A 76 17.58 -15.48 -1.39
N GLY A 77 18.55 -15.55 -2.30
CA GLY A 77 19.25 -14.40 -2.83
C GLY A 77 20.59 -14.07 -2.15
N ASP A 78 20.92 -14.77 -1.05
CA ASP A 78 22.21 -14.68 -0.36
C ASP A 78 22.75 -13.23 -0.23
N ILE A 79 23.99 -12.99 -0.63
CA ILE A 79 24.63 -11.67 -0.55
C ILE A 79 23.99 -10.63 -1.47
N ASP A 80 23.32 -11.06 -2.53
CA ASP A 80 22.67 -10.16 -3.49
C ASP A 80 21.42 -9.45 -2.93
N THR A 81 20.84 -9.97 -1.85
CA THR A 81 19.74 -9.36 -1.08
C THR A 81 20.20 -8.90 0.30
N GLY A 82 21.50 -8.70 0.51
CA GLY A 82 22.06 -8.36 1.83
C GLY A 82 21.86 -9.46 2.86
N GLN A 83 21.75 -10.72 2.42
CA GLN A 83 21.49 -11.90 3.27
C GLN A 83 20.13 -11.85 4.00
N THR A 84 19.19 -11.04 3.51
CA THR A 84 17.82 -10.99 4.02
C THR A 84 16.90 -11.86 3.17
N VAL A 85 15.76 -12.26 3.73
CA VAL A 85 14.77 -13.02 2.98
C VAL A 85 14.05 -12.08 2.03
N GLY A 86 14.28 -12.29 0.74
CA GLY A 86 13.59 -11.60 -0.34
C GLY A 86 12.41 -12.42 -0.88
N GLY A 87 12.28 -12.47 -2.20
CA GLY A 87 11.26 -13.24 -2.90
C GLY A 87 10.07 -12.42 -3.34
N GLU A 88 8.92 -13.08 -3.50
CA GLU A 88 7.65 -12.47 -3.88
C GLU A 88 6.66 -12.57 -2.73
N GLY A 89 6.01 -11.45 -2.42
CA GLY A 89 4.96 -11.38 -1.40
C GLY A 89 3.70 -10.71 -1.97
N TRP A 90 2.55 -11.20 -1.55
CA TRP A 90 1.26 -10.69 -1.95
C TRP A 90 0.50 -10.10 -0.76
N TYR A 91 -0.10 -8.96 -0.98
CA TYR A 91 -1.00 -8.29 -0.04
C TYR A 91 -2.36 -8.12 -0.67
N ARG A 92 -3.43 -8.41 0.10
CA ARG A 92 -4.81 -8.20 -0.37
C ARG A 92 -5.62 -7.53 0.71
N LYS A 93 -6.53 -6.65 0.31
CA LYS A 93 -7.47 -5.97 1.21
C LYS A 93 -8.75 -5.61 0.48
N GLU A 94 -9.87 -5.69 1.17
CA GLU A 94 -11.15 -5.19 0.67
C GLU A 94 -11.37 -3.73 1.07
N LEU A 95 -12.00 -2.97 0.17
CA LEU A 95 -12.44 -1.60 0.38
C LEU A 95 -13.90 -1.46 -0.07
N THR A 96 -14.77 -1.12 0.84
CA THR A 96 -16.15 -0.72 0.52
C THR A 96 -16.31 0.78 0.77
N LEU A 97 -16.73 1.51 -0.26
CA LEU A 97 -16.99 2.94 -0.17
C LEU A 97 -18.41 3.20 0.33
N ALA A 98 -18.57 4.26 1.12
CA ALA A 98 -19.88 4.74 1.52
C ALA A 98 -20.60 5.46 0.36
N GLY A 99 -21.92 5.58 0.41
CA GLY A 99 -22.69 6.33 -0.59
C GLY A 99 -22.25 7.80 -0.73
N SER A 100 -21.77 8.40 0.34
CA SER A 100 -21.20 9.76 0.36
C SER A 100 -19.88 9.90 -0.42
N ASP A 101 -19.26 8.79 -0.80
CA ASP A 101 -18.02 8.77 -1.56
C ASP A 101 -18.23 8.67 -3.09
N ALA A 102 -19.48 8.59 -3.56
CA ALA A 102 -19.83 8.37 -4.98
C ALA A 102 -19.17 9.39 -5.94
N ASP A 103 -19.08 10.64 -5.50
CA ASP A 103 -18.50 11.72 -6.28
C ASP A 103 -17.09 12.12 -5.86
N LYS A 104 -16.45 11.30 -5.01
CA LYS A 104 -15.09 11.57 -4.55
C LYS A 104 -14.06 10.99 -5.51
N ARG A 105 -12.91 11.65 -5.57
CA ARG A 105 -11.68 11.09 -6.07
C ARG A 105 -11.01 10.28 -4.95
N ILE A 106 -10.68 9.03 -5.23
CA ILE A 106 -10.12 8.09 -4.25
C ILE A 106 -8.67 7.76 -4.66
N VAL A 107 -7.75 8.01 -3.75
CA VAL A 107 -6.32 7.82 -3.99
C VAL A 107 -5.73 6.95 -2.88
N LEU A 108 -4.95 5.96 -3.25
CA LEU A 108 -4.03 5.28 -2.34
C LEU A 108 -2.67 5.97 -2.37
N TYR A 109 -2.15 6.29 -1.20
CA TYR A 109 -0.82 6.87 -1.03
C TYR A 109 0.05 5.90 -0.24
N PHE A 110 1.07 5.38 -0.89
CA PHE A 110 2.06 4.49 -0.32
C PHE A 110 3.30 5.29 0.06
N GLU A 111 3.70 5.25 1.32
CA GLU A 111 4.92 5.94 1.77
C GLU A 111 6.19 5.18 1.43
N GLY A 112 6.10 3.85 1.25
CA GLY A 112 7.21 3.03 0.81
C GLY A 112 6.83 1.56 0.67
N VAL A 113 7.19 0.97 -0.47
CA VAL A 113 7.01 -0.46 -0.77
C VAL A 113 8.30 -0.96 -1.41
N TYR A 114 8.98 -1.91 -0.78
CA TYR A 114 10.26 -2.38 -1.26
C TYR A 114 10.16 -3.84 -1.76
N ASN A 115 10.58 -4.12 -2.95
CA ASN A 115 11.22 -3.26 -3.94
C ASN A 115 10.28 -2.93 -5.12
N GLN A 116 10.17 -3.83 -6.09
CA GLN A 116 9.25 -3.67 -7.21
C GLN A 116 7.84 -4.02 -6.75
N SER A 117 6.88 -3.19 -7.12
CA SER A 117 5.50 -3.43 -6.74
C SER A 117 4.52 -3.23 -7.89
N GLU A 118 3.51 -4.08 -7.94
CA GLU A 118 2.40 -4.02 -8.87
C GLU A 118 1.09 -3.93 -8.08
N LEU A 119 0.25 -2.96 -8.41
CA LEU A 119 -1.05 -2.75 -7.78
C LEU A 119 -2.17 -3.06 -8.75
N TRP A 120 -3.12 -3.87 -8.29
CA TRP A 120 -4.36 -4.15 -9.00
C TRP A 120 -5.56 -3.73 -8.16
N ILE A 121 -6.58 -3.24 -8.83
CA ILE A 121 -7.89 -2.95 -8.25
C ILE A 121 -8.92 -3.73 -9.05
N ASN A 122 -9.65 -4.61 -8.40
CA ASN A 122 -10.67 -5.46 -9.04
C ASN A 122 -10.11 -6.22 -10.26
N GLY A 123 -8.91 -6.79 -10.15
CA GLY A 123 -8.23 -7.54 -11.21
C GLY A 123 -7.60 -6.69 -12.32
N LYS A 124 -7.77 -5.36 -12.29
CA LYS A 124 -7.20 -4.45 -13.28
C LYS A 124 -5.93 -3.81 -12.74
N LYS A 125 -4.84 -3.86 -13.50
CA LYS A 125 -3.56 -3.27 -13.11
C LYS A 125 -3.68 -1.74 -13.08
N ALA A 126 -3.47 -1.17 -11.92
CA ALA A 126 -3.58 0.27 -11.66
C ALA A 126 -2.21 0.97 -11.60
N ASN A 127 -1.15 0.27 -11.17
CA ASN A 127 0.18 0.86 -11.05
C ASN A 127 1.29 -0.20 -11.10
N TYR A 128 2.50 0.25 -11.48
CA TYR A 128 3.75 -0.46 -11.34
C TYR A 128 4.82 0.52 -10.85
N ASN A 129 5.52 0.17 -9.78
CA ASN A 129 6.59 0.97 -9.20
C ASN A 129 7.85 0.12 -9.06
N VAL A 130 9.01 0.68 -9.49
CA VAL A 130 10.30 -0.02 -9.52
C VAL A 130 11.27 0.42 -8.44
N TYR A 131 10.94 1.49 -7.69
CA TYR A 131 11.85 2.05 -6.70
C TYR A 131 11.21 2.11 -5.31
N GLY A 132 11.79 1.37 -4.37
CA GLY A 132 11.17 1.12 -3.08
C GLY A 132 11.27 2.24 -2.05
N TYR A 133 12.15 3.22 -2.23
CA TYR A 133 12.40 4.25 -1.21
C TYR A 133 11.59 5.55 -1.37
N THR A 134 10.95 5.74 -2.53
CA THR A 134 10.08 6.90 -2.76
C THR A 134 8.63 6.58 -2.48
N SER A 135 7.92 7.57 -1.96
CA SER A 135 6.46 7.50 -1.85
C SER A 135 5.81 7.75 -3.21
N TYR A 136 4.65 7.16 -3.42
CA TYR A 136 3.86 7.36 -4.63
C TYR A 136 2.36 7.32 -4.35
N ARG A 137 1.59 7.87 -5.28
CA ARG A 137 0.12 7.94 -5.22
C ARG A 137 -0.47 7.28 -6.43
N VAL A 138 -1.57 6.58 -6.23
CA VAL A 138 -2.34 5.95 -7.29
C VAL A 138 -3.78 6.39 -7.19
N ASP A 139 -4.29 7.05 -8.22
CA ASP A 139 -5.71 7.33 -8.35
C ASP A 139 -6.43 6.03 -8.72
N ILE A 140 -7.18 5.50 -7.78
CA ILE A 140 -7.90 4.24 -7.96
C ILE A 140 -9.36 4.45 -8.41
N THR A 141 -9.82 5.70 -8.45
CA THR A 141 -11.22 6.03 -8.82
C THR A 141 -11.73 5.33 -10.06
N PRO A 142 -10.95 5.26 -11.19
CA PRO A 142 -11.42 4.64 -12.43
C PRO A 142 -11.64 3.12 -12.35
N TYR A 143 -11.13 2.48 -11.31
CA TYR A 143 -11.15 1.02 -11.14
C TYR A 143 -12.19 0.54 -10.14
N LEU A 144 -12.84 1.47 -9.42
CA LEU A 144 -13.73 1.14 -8.31
C LEU A 144 -15.13 0.74 -8.78
N ASN A 145 -15.72 -0.18 -8.06
CA ASN A 145 -17.14 -0.50 -8.14
C ASN A 145 -17.98 0.62 -7.50
N ALA A 146 -19.29 0.60 -7.75
CA ALA A 146 -20.22 1.53 -7.13
C ALA A 146 -20.17 1.46 -5.59
N PRO A 147 -20.43 2.57 -4.89
CA PRO A 147 -20.51 2.58 -3.43
C PRO A 147 -21.41 1.48 -2.88
N GLY A 148 -21.02 0.86 -1.77
CA GLY A 148 -21.69 -0.28 -1.17
C GLY A 148 -21.26 -1.64 -1.75
N THR A 149 -20.55 -1.66 -2.87
CA THR A 149 -19.98 -2.90 -3.44
C THR A 149 -18.51 -3.03 -3.03
N PRO A 150 -18.06 -4.20 -2.55
CA PRO A 150 -16.67 -4.42 -2.20
C PRO A 150 -15.75 -4.25 -3.41
N ASN A 151 -14.58 -3.69 -3.16
CA ASN A 151 -13.47 -3.62 -4.09
C ASN A 151 -12.31 -4.40 -3.53
N VAL A 152 -11.62 -5.17 -4.36
CA VAL A 152 -10.41 -5.89 -3.99
C VAL A 152 -9.19 -5.11 -4.44
N ILE A 153 -8.34 -4.79 -3.48
CA ILE A 153 -7.01 -4.21 -3.69
C ILE A 153 -6.02 -5.36 -3.53
N ALA A 154 -5.23 -5.61 -4.56
CA ALA A 154 -4.17 -6.61 -4.53
C ALA A 154 -2.83 -5.96 -4.89
N MET A 155 -1.78 -6.28 -4.12
CA MET A 155 -0.44 -5.79 -4.39
C MET A 155 0.55 -6.95 -4.34
N LYS A 156 1.28 -7.12 -5.43
CA LYS A 156 2.45 -7.96 -5.50
C LYS A 156 3.69 -7.12 -5.22
N VAL A 157 4.56 -7.64 -4.37
CA VAL A 157 5.85 -7.01 -4.08
C VAL A 157 6.94 -8.04 -4.36
N VAL A 158 7.94 -7.62 -5.13
CA VAL A 158 9.08 -8.47 -5.49
C VAL A 158 10.37 -7.84 -4.98
N ASN A 159 11.06 -8.54 -4.10
CA ASN A 159 12.41 -8.23 -3.67
C ASN A 159 13.30 -9.43 -3.98
N ALA A 160 13.71 -9.57 -5.23
CA ALA A 160 14.50 -10.68 -5.72
C ALA A 160 15.69 -10.19 -6.55
N GLY A 161 16.72 -11.03 -6.62
CA GLY A 161 17.92 -10.78 -7.43
C GLY A 161 18.90 -9.80 -6.78
N ARG A 162 19.79 -9.25 -7.60
CA ARG A 162 20.88 -8.38 -7.17
C ARG A 162 20.38 -6.96 -6.95
N ASN A 163 20.17 -6.56 -5.73
CA ASN A 163 19.65 -5.21 -5.46
C ASN A 163 20.47 -4.41 -4.44
N SER A 164 21.11 -5.03 -3.44
CA SER A 164 21.86 -4.28 -2.43
C SER A 164 22.82 -5.16 -1.65
N ARG A 165 23.91 -4.55 -1.16
CA ARG A 165 24.86 -5.17 -0.23
C ARG A 165 24.52 -4.90 1.24
N TRP A 166 23.47 -4.17 1.51
CA TRP A 166 23.00 -3.83 2.85
C TRP A 166 21.53 -4.21 2.98
N TYR A 167 21.07 -4.19 4.22
CA TYR A 167 19.67 -4.45 4.52
C TYR A 167 18.75 -3.51 3.75
N ALA A 168 17.87 -4.12 3.00
CA ALA A 168 16.76 -3.45 2.36
C ALA A 168 15.53 -4.29 2.65
N GLY A 169 14.59 -3.81 3.45
CA GLY A 169 13.38 -4.52 3.83
C GLY A 169 12.59 -5.10 2.66
N SER A 170 11.58 -5.89 2.93
CA SER A 170 10.74 -6.49 1.90
C SER A 170 9.26 -6.35 2.26
N GLY A 171 8.51 -5.66 1.42
CA GLY A 171 7.08 -5.50 1.65
C GLY A 171 6.61 -4.05 1.66
N ILE A 172 5.42 -3.84 2.20
CA ILE A 172 4.87 -2.51 2.45
C ILE A 172 5.42 -2.03 3.80
N PHE A 173 6.65 -1.51 3.78
CA PHE A 173 7.42 -1.22 5.00
C PHE A 173 7.14 0.15 5.62
N ARG A 174 6.22 0.92 5.03
CA ARG A 174 5.71 2.20 5.55
C ARG A 174 4.20 2.24 5.47
N HIS A 175 3.61 3.32 5.96
CA HIS A 175 2.17 3.51 6.00
C HIS A 175 1.52 3.59 4.62
N VAL A 176 0.28 3.12 4.56
CA VAL A 176 -0.63 3.31 3.43
C VAL A 176 -1.79 4.20 3.87
N TRP A 177 -2.15 5.16 3.04
CA TRP A 177 -3.21 6.09 3.31
C TRP A 177 -4.27 6.04 2.22
N LEU A 178 -5.52 6.06 2.65
CA LEU A 178 -6.67 6.30 1.79
C LEU A 178 -6.99 7.80 1.81
N ILE A 179 -6.94 8.43 0.63
CA ILE A 179 -7.21 9.85 0.47
C ILE A 179 -8.50 10.01 -0.33
N LYS A 180 -9.45 10.73 0.24
CA LYS A 180 -10.73 11.05 -0.40
C LYS A 180 -10.80 12.56 -0.63
N THR A 181 -11.02 12.99 -1.87
CA THR A 181 -11.13 14.42 -2.20
C THR A 181 -12.36 14.69 -3.05
N ASN A 182 -12.83 15.94 -3.08
CA ASN A 182 -13.77 16.34 -4.11
C ASN A 182 -13.13 16.29 -5.49
N LYS A 183 -13.91 16.33 -6.57
CA LYS A 183 -13.39 16.40 -7.94
C LYS A 183 -12.52 17.65 -8.16
N LEU A 184 -12.91 18.76 -7.55
CA LEU A 184 -12.08 19.96 -7.47
C LEU A 184 -11.30 19.94 -6.16
N TYR A 185 -9.96 19.89 -6.25
CA TYR A 185 -9.05 19.81 -5.10
C TYR A 185 -7.71 20.48 -5.43
N LEU A 186 -6.98 20.88 -4.40
CA LEU A 186 -5.58 21.27 -4.52
C LEU A 186 -4.70 20.05 -4.22
N ASP A 187 -3.85 19.68 -5.18
CA ASP A 187 -2.91 18.60 -4.97
C ASP A 187 -1.70 19.10 -4.15
N LYS A 188 -1.22 18.25 -3.25
CA LYS A 188 -0.13 18.60 -2.33
C LYS A 188 1.17 18.93 -3.08
N TRP A 189 1.41 18.30 -4.22
CA TRP A 189 2.67 18.45 -4.96
C TRP A 189 2.58 19.40 -6.15
N ASP A 190 1.37 19.83 -6.50
CA ASP A 190 1.15 20.82 -7.57
C ASP A 190 1.03 22.24 -7.00
N THR A 191 1.11 22.40 -5.68
CA THR A 191 1.04 23.70 -5.03
C THR A 191 2.44 24.27 -4.82
N PHE A 192 2.72 25.37 -5.50
CA PHE A 192 3.95 26.14 -5.33
C PHE A 192 3.62 27.50 -4.72
N VAL A 193 4.33 27.87 -3.65
CA VAL A 193 4.19 29.19 -2.99
C VAL A 193 5.44 30.00 -3.30
N ASN A 194 5.26 31.10 -4.04
CA ASN A 194 6.30 32.10 -4.25
C ASN A 194 6.02 33.31 -3.37
N ALA A 195 6.91 33.58 -2.43
CA ALA A 195 6.87 34.79 -1.61
C ALA A 195 7.89 35.79 -2.18
N SER A 196 7.40 36.97 -2.60
CA SER A 196 8.20 38.12 -3.03
C SER A 196 8.29 39.17 -1.92
#